data_67892acc8610cbb2939a1d10b0b16aae
#
_entry.id   67892acc8610cbb2939a1d10b0b16aae
#
_cell.length_a   1.000
_cell.length_b   1.000
_cell.length_c   1.000
_cell.angle_alpha   90.00
_cell.angle_beta   90.00
_cell.angle_gamma   90.00
#
_symmetry.space_group_name_H-M   'P 1'
#
loop_
_entity.id
_entity.type
_entity.pdbx_description
1 polymer ?
#
loop_
_entity_poly.entity_id
_entity_poly.type
_entity_poly.pdbx_seq_one_letter_code
_entity_poly.pdbx_strand_id
1 'polypeptide(L)'
;MSINKTYAVLGLGRYGKAVAEELVNNGAEVLAVDIDQNNVNNAIETIPVCKCADITEPEAIKRLGISNIDIVIIAMASNLEASVMAVTLCKEAGVPTVIVKCGNEMHQKILSRVGADRVIFPEKESGTRLAKNLLTSGFSEMIELSDEVSMVEIDVRDEWVGKTLIELSLRKKYSVNVVAIRNGDKISTTVDPALPLEKGIQLIVIANTLKLQKLK
;
A
#
# COMPACT_ATOMS: atom_id res chain seq x y z
N MET A 1 -9.22 -0.43 16.47
CA MET A 1 -8.64 -1.78 16.63
C MET A 1 -7.35 -1.59 17.39
N SER A 2 -7.16 -2.25 18.53
CA SER A 2 -5.86 -2.24 19.22
C SER A 2 -4.88 -3.04 18.35
N ILE A 3 -3.88 -2.35 17.80
CA ILE A 3 -2.79 -3.00 17.04
C ILE A 3 -1.83 -3.53 18.09
N ASN A 4 -2.04 -4.77 18.52
CA ASN A 4 -1.23 -5.45 19.54
C ASN A 4 0.09 -6.00 18.96
N LYS A 5 0.63 -5.41 17.87
CA LYS A 5 1.86 -5.84 17.24
C LYS A 5 2.94 -4.78 17.37
N THR A 6 4.17 -5.24 17.56
CA THR A 6 5.37 -4.42 17.57
C THR A 6 6.05 -4.45 16.21
N TYR A 7 6.60 -3.33 15.81
CA TYR A 7 7.23 -3.18 14.50
C TYR A 7 8.67 -2.69 14.62
N ALA A 8 9.53 -3.14 13.71
CA ALA A 8 10.81 -2.48 13.49
C ALA A 8 10.95 -2.10 12.02
N VAL A 9 11.44 -0.90 11.76
CA VAL A 9 11.77 -0.42 10.41
C VAL A 9 13.27 -0.19 10.34
N LEU A 10 13.94 -1.00 9.51
CA LEU A 10 15.38 -1.02 9.32
C LEU A 10 15.71 -0.33 7.98
N GLY A 11 16.32 0.86 8.07
CA GLY A 11 16.54 1.80 6.99
C GLY A 11 15.49 2.92 6.98
N LEU A 12 15.94 4.16 7.25
CA LEU A 12 15.10 5.36 7.35
C LEU A 12 15.27 6.30 6.16
N GLY A 13 15.56 5.74 4.99
CA GLY A 13 15.43 6.47 3.74
C GLY A 13 13.97 6.86 3.48
N ARG A 14 13.69 7.50 2.33
CA ARG A 14 12.35 8.01 1.99
C ARG A 14 11.20 7.01 2.24
N TYR A 15 11.39 5.76 1.82
CA TYR A 15 10.36 4.72 1.98
C TYR A 15 10.21 4.27 3.43
N GLY A 16 11.32 3.91 4.09
CA GLY A 16 11.26 3.41 5.47
C GLY A 16 10.74 4.46 6.46
N LYS A 17 11.16 5.71 6.31
CA LYS A 17 10.64 6.82 7.11
C LYS A 17 9.12 6.96 6.95
N ALA A 18 8.61 6.97 5.71
CA ALA A 18 7.18 7.07 5.46
C ALA A 18 6.38 5.91 6.07
N VAL A 19 6.91 4.68 5.98
CA VAL A 19 6.28 3.50 6.62
C VAL A 19 6.25 3.63 8.14
N ALA A 20 7.38 4.03 8.75
CA ALA A 20 7.48 4.16 10.20
C ALA A 20 6.56 5.27 10.74
N GLU A 21 6.52 6.43 10.07
CA GLU A 21 5.63 7.54 10.43
C GLU A 21 4.16 7.14 10.36
N GLU A 22 3.74 6.46 9.30
CA GLU A 22 2.36 6.02 9.15
C GLU A 22 1.96 4.99 10.21
N LEU A 23 2.85 4.06 10.56
CA LEU A 23 2.63 3.12 11.66
C LEU A 23 2.46 3.84 13.01
N VAL A 24 3.33 4.81 13.31
CA VAL A 24 3.25 5.61 14.55
C VAL A 24 1.97 6.45 14.58
N ASN A 25 1.59 7.09 13.48
CA ASN A 25 0.37 7.90 13.37
C ASN A 25 -0.90 7.07 13.61
N ASN A 26 -0.85 5.77 13.31
CA ASN A 26 -1.94 4.82 13.59
C ASN A 26 -1.80 4.13 14.96
N GLY A 27 -0.90 4.60 15.83
CA GLY A 27 -0.78 4.14 17.23
C GLY A 27 0.01 2.84 17.41
N ALA A 28 0.82 2.44 16.41
CA ALA A 28 1.69 1.28 16.54
C ALA A 28 2.99 1.62 17.29
N GLU A 29 3.53 0.64 18.03
CA GLU A 29 4.87 0.72 18.61
C GLU A 29 5.92 0.40 17.54
N VAL A 30 6.79 1.37 17.25
CA VAL A 30 7.78 1.26 16.16
C VAL A 30 9.18 1.54 16.67
N LEU A 31 10.09 0.59 16.45
CA LEU A 31 11.54 0.79 16.54
C LEU A 31 12.07 1.13 15.14
N ALA A 32 12.61 2.32 14.96
CA ALA A 32 13.19 2.79 13.72
C ALA A 32 14.73 2.80 13.80
N VAL A 33 15.40 2.22 12.82
CA VAL A 33 16.87 2.05 12.84
C VAL A 33 17.46 2.44 11.50
N ASP A 34 18.56 3.19 11.54
CA ASP A 34 19.39 3.48 10.36
C ASP A 34 20.86 3.52 10.76
N ILE A 35 21.74 3.22 9.82
CA ILE A 35 23.18 3.36 10.02
C ILE A 35 23.64 4.83 9.94
N ASP A 36 22.92 5.66 9.19
CA ASP A 36 23.19 7.08 9.04
C ASP A 36 22.52 7.90 10.15
N GLN A 37 23.33 8.52 11.00
CA GLN A 37 22.85 9.38 12.09
C GLN A 37 21.98 10.55 11.59
N ASN A 38 22.20 11.04 10.37
CA ASN A 38 21.36 12.10 9.80
C ASN A 38 19.93 11.62 9.55
N ASN A 39 19.76 10.38 9.04
CA ASN A 39 18.45 9.78 8.87
C ASN A 39 17.74 9.60 10.21
N VAL A 40 18.46 9.17 11.24
CA VAL A 40 17.93 9.05 12.61
C VAL A 40 17.50 10.40 13.15
N ASN A 41 18.35 11.44 13.04
CA ASN A 41 18.04 12.79 13.51
C ASN A 41 16.81 13.38 12.81
N ASN A 42 16.65 13.11 11.52
CA ASN A 42 15.49 13.55 10.74
C ASN A 42 14.20 12.81 11.06
N ALA A 43 14.29 11.63 11.67
CA ALA A 43 13.14 10.78 11.99
C ALA A 43 12.65 10.96 13.43
N ILE A 44 13.53 11.35 14.38
CA ILE A 44 13.23 11.39 15.81
C ILE A 44 12.15 12.41 16.19
N GLU A 45 11.88 13.40 15.33
CA GLU A 45 10.82 14.37 15.56
C GLU A 45 9.41 13.76 15.41
N THR A 46 9.29 12.71 14.59
CA THR A 46 8.00 12.07 14.26
C THR A 46 7.91 10.62 14.75
N ILE A 47 9.05 9.97 15.01
CA ILE A 47 9.12 8.57 15.44
C ILE A 47 9.80 8.52 16.83
N PRO A 48 9.06 8.15 17.90
CA PRO A 48 9.57 8.26 19.27
C PRO A 48 10.80 7.39 19.59
N VAL A 49 10.94 6.22 18.93
CA VAL A 49 12.04 5.30 19.21
C VAL A 49 12.88 5.12 17.96
N CYS A 50 13.94 5.93 17.85
CA CYS A 50 14.94 5.85 16.79
C CYS A 50 16.30 5.43 17.35
N LYS A 51 17.05 4.62 16.60
CA LYS A 51 18.40 4.17 16.96
C LYS A 51 19.32 4.24 15.75
N CYS A 52 20.58 4.65 16.00
CA CYS A 52 21.64 4.55 15.01
C CYS A 52 22.38 3.22 15.23
N ALA A 53 22.34 2.32 14.24
CA ALA A 53 23.01 1.03 14.33
C ALA A 53 23.21 0.41 12.92
N ASP A 54 24.26 -0.38 12.78
CA ASP A 54 24.47 -1.23 11.61
C ASP A 54 23.72 -2.56 11.82
N ILE A 55 22.68 -2.76 11.03
CA ILE A 55 21.81 -3.95 11.12
C ILE A 55 22.39 -5.18 10.40
N THR A 56 23.57 -5.06 9.81
CA THR A 56 24.34 -6.22 9.30
C THR A 56 25.19 -6.87 10.38
N GLU A 57 25.27 -6.24 11.55
CA GLU A 57 26.03 -6.73 12.70
C GLU A 57 25.15 -7.58 13.63
N PRO A 58 25.46 -8.87 13.88
CA PRO A 58 24.68 -9.75 14.76
C PRO A 58 24.46 -9.17 16.17
N GLU A 59 25.49 -8.53 16.73
CA GLU A 59 25.42 -7.92 18.06
C GLU A 59 24.49 -6.69 18.09
N ALA A 60 24.35 -5.96 16.98
CA ALA A 60 23.40 -4.86 16.88
C ALA A 60 21.97 -5.39 16.92
N ILE A 61 21.65 -6.45 16.17
CA ILE A 61 20.34 -7.11 16.16
C ILE A 61 19.93 -7.56 17.59
N LYS A 62 20.86 -8.15 18.34
CA LYS A 62 20.62 -8.54 19.73
C LYS A 62 20.36 -7.34 20.65
N ARG A 63 21.24 -6.32 20.59
CA ARG A 63 21.09 -5.09 21.42
C ARG A 63 19.82 -4.31 21.13
N LEU A 64 19.34 -4.34 19.89
CA LEU A 64 18.09 -3.71 19.47
C LEU A 64 16.84 -4.49 19.93
N GLY A 65 17.01 -5.73 20.41
CA GLY A 65 15.91 -6.57 20.86
C GLY A 65 15.00 -7.03 19.73
N ILE A 66 15.55 -7.21 18.53
CA ILE A 66 14.78 -7.58 17.31
C ILE A 66 14.00 -8.90 17.50
N SER A 67 14.47 -9.80 18.33
CA SER A 67 13.77 -11.05 18.67
C SER A 67 12.39 -10.85 19.34
N ASN A 68 12.11 -9.67 19.89
CA ASN A 68 10.83 -9.35 20.54
C ASN A 68 9.87 -8.60 19.59
N ILE A 69 10.22 -8.44 18.32
CA ILE A 69 9.45 -7.71 17.33
C ILE A 69 8.62 -8.69 16.51
N ASP A 70 7.33 -8.37 16.32
CA ASP A 70 6.41 -9.21 15.54
C ASP A 70 6.64 -9.07 14.03
N ILE A 71 6.91 -7.84 13.57
CA ILE A 71 7.09 -7.53 12.14
C ILE A 71 8.29 -6.62 11.94
N VAL A 72 9.25 -7.09 11.16
CA VAL A 72 10.41 -6.30 10.73
C VAL A 72 10.27 -5.91 9.27
N ILE A 73 10.42 -4.61 8.98
CA ILE A 73 10.44 -4.05 7.64
C ILE A 73 11.86 -3.59 7.31
N ILE A 74 12.51 -4.28 6.36
CA ILE A 74 13.84 -3.92 5.87
C ILE A 74 13.65 -3.03 4.64
N ALA A 75 13.88 -1.73 4.80
CA ALA A 75 13.56 -0.70 3.80
C ALA A 75 14.78 -0.23 2.97
N MET A 76 15.83 -1.02 2.93
CA MET A 76 17.01 -0.79 2.11
C MET A 76 16.90 -1.55 0.80
N ALA A 77 17.16 -0.89 -0.34
CA ALA A 77 17.11 -1.57 -1.64
C ALA A 77 18.39 -1.38 -2.46
N SER A 78 19.25 -0.44 -2.06
CA SER A 78 20.49 -0.10 -2.79
C SER A 78 21.64 -1.07 -2.54
N ASN A 79 21.61 -1.79 -1.42
CA ASN A 79 22.65 -2.76 -1.05
C ASN A 79 22.02 -4.14 -0.82
N LEU A 80 22.16 -5.04 -1.80
CA LEU A 80 21.62 -6.40 -1.71
C LEU A 80 22.29 -7.20 -0.61
N GLU A 81 23.60 -7.09 -0.43
CA GLU A 81 24.34 -7.82 0.58
C GLU A 81 23.82 -7.48 1.98
N ALA A 82 23.72 -6.19 2.30
CA ALA A 82 23.15 -5.75 3.58
C ALA A 82 21.70 -6.22 3.76
N SER A 83 20.89 -6.21 2.70
CA SER A 83 19.50 -6.71 2.77
C SER A 83 19.44 -8.21 3.04
N VAL A 84 20.31 -9.01 2.42
CA VAL A 84 20.43 -10.45 2.64
C VAL A 84 20.84 -10.73 4.08
N MET A 85 21.89 -10.06 4.57
CA MET A 85 22.36 -10.20 5.94
C MET A 85 21.25 -9.84 6.95
N ALA A 86 20.58 -8.70 6.76
CA ALA A 86 19.51 -8.27 7.65
C ALA A 86 18.33 -9.26 7.69
N VAL A 87 17.90 -9.80 6.52
CA VAL A 87 16.87 -10.85 6.45
C VAL A 87 17.32 -12.09 7.25
N THR A 88 18.54 -12.58 6.99
CA THR A 88 19.09 -13.76 7.64
C THR A 88 19.12 -13.58 9.16
N LEU A 89 19.69 -12.47 9.64
CA LEU A 89 19.81 -12.20 11.08
C LEU A 89 18.43 -12.04 11.75
N CYS A 90 17.47 -11.39 11.11
CA CYS A 90 16.11 -11.30 11.64
C CYS A 90 15.43 -12.67 11.72
N LYS A 91 15.59 -13.52 10.70
CA LYS A 91 15.03 -14.88 10.74
C LYS A 91 15.71 -15.76 11.78
N GLU A 92 17.03 -15.68 11.95
CA GLU A 92 17.78 -16.35 13.01
C GLU A 92 17.39 -15.87 14.41
N ALA A 93 17.06 -14.58 14.56
CA ALA A 93 16.52 -14.00 15.79
C ALA A 93 15.08 -14.46 16.10
N GLY A 94 14.42 -15.19 15.20
CA GLY A 94 13.08 -15.73 15.40
C GLY A 94 11.95 -14.75 15.08
N VAL A 95 12.21 -13.67 14.33
CA VAL A 95 11.17 -12.70 13.93
C VAL A 95 10.06 -13.41 13.15
N PRO A 96 8.79 -13.31 13.58
CA PRO A 96 7.67 -14.01 12.92
C PRO A 96 7.46 -13.57 11.47
N THR A 97 7.57 -12.25 11.21
CA THR A 97 7.33 -11.71 9.86
C THR A 97 8.44 -10.74 9.45
N VAL A 98 9.15 -11.07 8.38
CA VAL A 98 10.18 -10.22 7.78
C VAL A 98 9.74 -9.78 6.39
N ILE A 99 9.52 -8.47 6.24
CA ILE A 99 9.18 -7.81 4.97
C ILE A 99 10.40 -7.07 4.47
N VAL A 100 10.80 -7.26 3.22
CA VAL A 100 11.98 -6.59 2.68
C VAL A 100 11.66 -5.87 1.37
N LYS A 101 12.18 -4.65 1.23
CA LYS A 101 12.13 -3.88 -0.01
C LYS A 101 13.23 -4.35 -0.95
N CYS A 102 12.90 -4.56 -2.22
CA CYS A 102 13.87 -4.84 -3.27
C CYS A 102 13.95 -3.71 -4.31
N GLY A 103 15.08 -3.63 -5.02
CA GLY A 103 15.32 -2.66 -6.10
C GLY A 103 15.09 -3.20 -7.50
N ASN A 104 15.00 -4.53 -7.68
CA ASN A 104 14.77 -5.18 -8.97
C ASN A 104 14.27 -6.61 -8.79
N GLU A 105 13.86 -7.26 -9.90
CA GLU A 105 13.30 -8.62 -9.90
C GLU A 105 14.29 -9.71 -9.50
N MET A 106 15.60 -9.51 -9.78
CA MET A 106 16.61 -10.47 -9.35
C MET A 106 16.79 -10.44 -7.83
N HIS A 107 16.83 -9.24 -7.23
CA HIS A 107 16.85 -9.08 -5.76
C HIS A 107 15.62 -9.69 -5.12
N GLN A 108 14.43 -9.53 -5.73
CA GLN A 108 13.20 -10.15 -5.25
C GLN A 108 13.32 -11.67 -5.14
N LYS A 109 13.85 -12.33 -6.19
CA LYS A 109 14.05 -13.78 -6.19
C LYS A 109 15.05 -14.24 -5.13
N ILE A 110 16.14 -13.49 -4.94
CA ILE A 110 17.16 -13.82 -3.94
C ILE A 110 16.59 -13.67 -2.55
N LEU A 111 16.00 -12.53 -2.22
CA LEU A 111 15.47 -12.22 -0.89
C LEU A 111 14.36 -13.17 -0.46
N SER A 112 13.49 -13.59 -1.40
CA SER A 112 12.49 -14.63 -1.13
C SER A 112 13.12 -15.99 -0.79
N ARG A 113 14.23 -16.35 -1.43
CA ARG A 113 14.95 -17.60 -1.16
C ARG A 113 15.74 -17.57 0.15
N VAL A 114 16.18 -16.39 0.57
CA VAL A 114 16.89 -16.19 1.85
C VAL A 114 15.95 -16.34 3.04
N GLY A 115 14.62 -16.25 2.83
CA GLY A 115 13.64 -16.47 3.87
C GLY A 115 12.81 -15.25 4.25
N ALA A 116 12.82 -14.18 3.44
CA ALA A 116 11.87 -13.08 3.62
C ALA A 116 10.44 -13.59 3.42
N ASP A 117 9.54 -13.28 4.35
CA ASP A 117 8.13 -13.69 4.29
C ASP A 117 7.38 -12.90 3.21
N ARG A 118 7.81 -11.66 2.97
CA ARG A 118 7.29 -10.82 1.89
C ARG A 118 8.37 -9.95 1.29
N VAL A 119 8.47 -9.92 -0.02
CA VAL A 119 9.34 -8.99 -0.75
C VAL A 119 8.47 -8.01 -1.51
N ILE A 120 8.74 -6.72 -1.34
CA ILE A 120 8.00 -5.63 -1.95
C ILE A 120 8.89 -4.84 -2.92
N PHE A 121 8.30 -4.40 -4.01
CA PHE A 121 8.96 -3.55 -5.00
C PHE A 121 8.10 -2.31 -5.28
N PRO A 122 8.08 -1.32 -4.35
CA PRO A 122 7.17 -0.19 -4.38
C PRO A 122 7.23 0.63 -5.67
N GLU A 123 8.43 0.83 -6.23
CA GLU A 123 8.63 1.61 -7.45
C GLU A 123 7.94 0.94 -8.65
N LYS A 124 8.04 -0.39 -8.78
CA LYS A 124 7.37 -1.16 -9.84
C LYS A 124 5.86 -1.14 -9.63
N GLU A 125 5.40 -1.43 -8.42
CA GLU A 125 3.98 -1.46 -8.06
C GLU A 125 3.31 -0.10 -8.32
N SER A 126 3.94 0.98 -7.82
CA SER A 126 3.42 2.34 -8.01
C SER A 126 3.47 2.80 -9.47
N GLY A 127 4.58 2.54 -10.17
CA GLY A 127 4.72 2.88 -11.59
C GLY A 127 3.73 2.13 -12.48
N THR A 128 3.53 0.84 -12.24
CA THR A 128 2.55 0.04 -12.97
C THR A 128 1.13 0.56 -12.73
N ARG A 129 0.78 0.88 -11.48
CA ARG A 129 -0.53 1.45 -11.14
C ARG A 129 -0.76 2.80 -11.83
N LEU A 130 0.24 3.70 -11.78
CA LEU A 130 0.15 4.99 -12.47
C LEU A 130 -0.05 4.81 -13.98
N ALA A 131 0.74 3.95 -14.63
CA ALA A 131 0.62 3.69 -16.07
C ALA A 131 -0.77 3.14 -16.43
N LYS A 132 -1.30 2.21 -15.65
CA LYS A 132 -2.65 1.67 -15.85
C LYS A 132 -3.70 2.77 -15.71
N ASN A 133 -3.62 3.62 -14.70
CA ASN A 133 -4.55 4.74 -14.51
C ASN A 133 -4.50 5.74 -15.69
N LEU A 134 -3.30 6.06 -16.19
CA LEU A 134 -3.14 6.95 -17.35
C LEU A 134 -3.70 6.35 -18.65
N LEU A 135 -3.61 5.03 -18.83
CA LEU A 135 -4.15 4.34 -20.01
C LEU A 135 -5.66 4.14 -19.92
N THR A 136 -6.24 4.21 -18.74
CA THR A 136 -7.67 4.01 -18.51
C THR A 136 -8.40 5.35 -18.66
N SER A 137 -8.44 5.88 -19.91
CA SER A 137 -9.18 7.11 -20.21
C SER A 137 -10.67 6.95 -19.89
N GLY A 138 -11.27 7.93 -19.19
CA GLY A 138 -12.70 7.96 -18.81
C GLY A 138 -13.00 7.46 -17.39
N PHE A 139 -11.97 7.16 -16.60
CA PHE A 139 -12.10 6.86 -15.18
C PHE A 139 -11.18 7.77 -14.38
N SER A 140 -11.70 8.34 -13.29
CA SER A 140 -10.91 9.25 -12.44
C SER A 140 -9.89 8.48 -11.60
N GLU A 141 -10.24 7.28 -11.16
CA GLU A 141 -9.37 6.39 -10.41
C GLU A 141 -9.75 4.92 -10.69
N MET A 142 -8.73 4.03 -10.74
CA MET A 142 -8.93 2.59 -10.90
C MET A 142 -8.11 1.82 -9.88
N ILE A 143 -8.78 0.97 -9.11
CA ILE A 143 -8.19 0.04 -8.14
C ILE A 143 -8.46 -1.39 -8.61
N GLU A 144 -7.41 -2.15 -8.91
CA GLU A 144 -7.51 -3.56 -9.22
C GLU A 144 -7.73 -4.36 -7.94
N LEU A 145 -8.84 -5.09 -7.87
CA LEU A 145 -9.15 -6.00 -6.77
C LEU A 145 -8.63 -7.42 -7.04
N SER A 146 -8.57 -7.78 -8.32
CA SER A 146 -7.95 -9.01 -8.84
C SER A 146 -7.59 -8.81 -10.32
N ASP A 147 -6.97 -9.81 -10.96
CA ASP A 147 -6.66 -9.79 -12.40
C ASP A 147 -7.91 -9.54 -13.27
N GLU A 148 -9.09 -9.93 -12.80
CA GLU A 148 -10.32 -9.83 -13.55
C GLU A 148 -11.29 -8.75 -13.04
N VAL A 149 -11.14 -8.26 -11.83
CA VAL A 149 -12.10 -7.36 -11.17
C VAL A 149 -11.44 -6.08 -10.74
N SER A 150 -12.04 -4.96 -11.13
CA SER A 150 -11.58 -3.63 -10.73
C SER A 150 -12.71 -2.82 -10.14
N MET A 151 -12.35 -1.92 -9.23
CA MET A 151 -13.17 -0.82 -8.75
C MET A 151 -12.73 0.45 -9.46
N VAL A 152 -13.68 1.21 -10.02
CA VAL A 152 -13.41 2.44 -10.76
C VAL A 152 -14.36 3.54 -10.37
N GLU A 153 -13.90 4.78 -10.50
CA GLU A 153 -14.74 5.98 -10.41
C GLU A 153 -15.10 6.45 -11.82
N ILE A 154 -16.39 6.59 -12.08
CA ILE A 154 -16.94 7.06 -13.35
C ILE A 154 -17.77 8.32 -13.14
N ASP A 155 -17.56 9.31 -13.98
CA ASP A 155 -18.40 10.50 -13.96
C ASP A 155 -19.83 10.18 -14.40
N VAL A 156 -20.81 10.81 -13.76
CA VAL A 156 -22.20 10.75 -14.23
C VAL A 156 -22.28 11.47 -15.56
N ARG A 157 -22.64 10.73 -16.62
CA ARG A 157 -22.79 11.26 -17.97
C ARG A 157 -23.99 12.22 -18.04
N ASP A 158 -23.93 13.19 -18.93
CA ASP A 158 -25.05 14.14 -19.12
C ASP A 158 -26.38 13.43 -19.43
N GLU A 159 -26.36 12.30 -20.13
CA GLU A 159 -27.53 11.47 -20.43
C GLU A 159 -28.09 10.70 -19.24
N TRP A 160 -27.36 10.60 -18.12
CA TRP A 160 -27.76 9.94 -16.88
C TRP A 160 -28.30 10.93 -15.84
N VAL A 161 -28.01 12.21 -16.02
CA VAL A 161 -28.48 13.26 -15.10
C VAL A 161 -30.02 13.26 -15.04
N GLY A 162 -30.55 13.29 -13.81
CA GLY A 162 -31.99 13.26 -13.55
C GLY A 162 -32.62 11.86 -13.59
N LYS A 163 -31.86 10.83 -14.01
CA LYS A 163 -32.33 9.43 -14.00
C LYS A 163 -31.87 8.72 -12.73
N THR A 164 -32.61 7.72 -12.32
CA THR A 164 -32.30 6.85 -11.19
C THR A 164 -31.43 5.68 -11.63
N LEU A 165 -30.70 5.04 -10.70
CA LEU A 165 -29.97 3.80 -10.98
C LEU A 165 -30.88 2.65 -11.41
N ILE A 166 -32.14 2.66 -10.96
CA ILE A 166 -33.15 1.68 -11.35
C ILE A 166 -33.47 1.83 -12.84
N GLU A 167 -33.77 3.05 -13.30
CA GLU A 167 -34.06 3.36 -14.71
C GLU A 167 -32.89 3.07 -15.62
N LEU A 168 -31.68 3.44 -15.18
CA LEU A 168 -30.46 3.22 -15.95
C LEU A 168 -30.11 1.73 -16.10
N SER A 169 -30.51 0.90 -15.14
CA SER A 169 -30.25 -0.54 -15.14
C SER A 169 -28.78 -0.89 -15.44
N LEU A 170 -27.82 -0.15 -14.85
CA LEU A 170 -26.37 -0.25 -15.15
C LEU A 170 -25.84 -1.67 -14.95
N ARG A 171 -26.36 -2.38 -13.96
CA ARG A 171 -25.98 -3.79 -13.70
C ARG A 171 -26.33 -4.71 -14.87
N LYS A 172 -27.50 -4.51 -15.50
CA LYS A 172 -27.92 -5.32 -16.65
C LYS A 172 -27.21 -4.92 -17.94
N LYS A 173 -27.06 -3.63 -18.17
CA LYS A 173 -26.48 -3.10 -19.43
C LYS A 173 -24.97 -3.25 -19.50
N TYR A 174 -24.27 -2.99 -18.40
CA TYR A 174 -22.80 -2.91 -18.37
C TYR A 174 -22.14 -3.94 -17.44
N SER A 175 -22.93 -4.74 -16.71
CA SER A 175 -22.42 -5.71 -15.71
C SER A 175 -21.60 -5.05 -14.61
N VAL A 176 -22.00 -3.86 -14.16
CA VAL A 176 -21.35 -3.11 -13.07
C VAL A 176 -22.24 -3.04 -11.85
N ASN A 177 -21.63 -3.04 -10.68
CA ASN A 177 -22.31 -2.81 -9.41
C ASN A 177 -21.87 -1.46 -8.86
N VAL A 178 -22.81 -0.55 -8.64
CA VAL A 178 -22.55 0.73 -7.96
C VAL A 178 -22.45 0.44 -6.47
N VAL A 179 -21.34 0.81 -5.84
CA VAL A 179 -21.04 0.54 -4.43
C VAL A 179 -20.99 1.80 -3.58
N ALA A 180 -20.74 2.96 -4.22
CA ALA A 180 -20.76 4.25 -3.55
C ALA A 180 -20.98 5.38 -4.57
N ILE A 181 -21.29 6.58 -4.05
CA ILE A 181 -21.40 7.82 -4.80
C ILE A 181 -20.44 8.83 -4.18
N ARG A 182 -19.63 9.49 -5.01
CA ARG A 182 -18.78 10.61 -4.59
C ARG A 182 -19.41 11.92 -5.05
N ASN A 183 -19.49 12.88 -4.13
CA ASN A 183 -19.88 14.26 -4.40
C ASN A 183 -18.81 15.18 -3.82
N GLY A 184 -17.93 15.70 -4.66
CA GLY A 184 -16.72 16.40 -4.24
C GLY A 184 -15.84 15.49 -3.37
N ASP A 185 -15.50 15.94 -2.15
CA ASP A 185 -14.66 15.18 -1.21
C ASP A 185 -15.45 14.13 -0.38
N LYS A 186 -16.78 14.12 -0.49
CA LYS A 186 -17.62 13.23 0.32
C LYS A 186 -17.99 11.97 -0.46
N ILE A 187 -17.75 10.80 0.17
CA ILE A 187 -18.17 9.50 -0.36
C ILE A 187 -19.30 8.96 0.52
N SER A 188 -20.41 8.61 -0.11
CA SER A 188 -21.52 7.89 0.52
C SER A 188 -21.56 6.44 0.04
N THR A 189 -21.45 5.50 0.97
CA THR A 189 -21.60 4.06 0.70
C THR A 189 -23.05 3.60 0.80
N THR A 190 -23.93 4.45 1.31
CA THR A 190 -25.38 4.20 1.32
C THR A 190 -25.96 4.77 0.02
N VAL A 191 -26.15 3.90 -0.96
CA VAL A 191 -26.67 4.27 -2.28
C VAL A 191 -28.14 3.96 -2.32
N ASP A 192 -28.98 5.01 -2.44
CA ASP A 192 -30.41 4.83 -2.76
C ASP A 192 -30.59 4.76 -4.27
N PRO A 193 -30.99 3.60 -4.83
CA PRO A 193 -31.11 3.43 -6.25
C PRO A 193 -32.32 4.17 -6.88
N ALA A 194 -33.21 4.71 -6.05
CA ALA A 194 -34.40 5.46 -6.48
C ALA A 194 -34.18 6.97 -6.57
N LEU A 195 -33.03 7.48 -6.06
CA LEU A 195 -32.71 8.90 -6.18
C LEU A 195 -32.15 9.25 -7.57
N PRO A 196 -32.58 10.39 -8.14
CA PRO A 196 -32.03 10.88 -9.38
C PRO A 196 -30.54 11.25 -9.25
N LEU A 197 -29.76 10.89 -10.26
CA LEU A 197 -28.34 11.26 -10.32
C LEU A 197 -28.18 12.75 -10.64
N GLU A 198 -27.30 13.41 -9.93
CA GLU A 198 -26.98 14.82 -10.13
C GLU A 198 -25.75 14.99 -11.06
N LYS A 199 -25.66 16.16 -11.68
CA LYS A 199 -24.49 16.51 -12.49
C LYS A 199 -23.27 16.75 -11.58
N GLY A 200 -22.11 16.25 -12.02
CA GLY A 200 -20.83 16.45 -11.30
C GLY A 200 -20.55 15.46 -10.17
N ILE A 201 -21.47 14.53 -9.90
CA ILE A 201 -21.19 13.40 -9.01
C ILE A 201 -20.50 12.27 -9.77
N GLN A 202 -19.79 11.42 -9.02
CA GLN A 202 -19.12 10.23 -9.55
C GLN A 202 -19.71 8.97 -8.91
N LEU A 203 -19.84 7.93 -9.73
CA LEU A 203 -20.24 6.61 -9.26
C LEU A 203 -18.98 5.75 -9.02
N ILE A 204 -18.84 5.17 -7.84
CA ILE A 204 -17.82 4.16 -7.56
C ILE A 204 -18.45 2.81 -7.88
N VAL A 205 -17.88 2.11 -8.86
CA VAL A 205 -18.44 0.85 -9.36
C VAL A 205 -17.42 -0.27 -9.32
N ILE A 206 -17.90 -1.48 -9.09
CA ILE A 206 -17.11 -2.72 -9.22
C ILE A 206 -17.59 -3.46 -10.46
N ALA A 207 -16.64 -3.85 -11.31
CA ALA A 207 -16.93 -4.58 -12.53
C ALA A 207 -15.76 -5.48 -12.97
N ASN A 208 -16.04 -6.40 -13.91
CA ASN A 208 -14.98 -7.11 -14.61
C ASN A 208 -14.18 -6.12 -15.47
N THR A 209 -12.86 -6.14 -15.34
CA THR A 209 -11.92 -5.19 -15.95
C THR A 209 -12.11 -5.06 -17.48
N LEU A 210 -12.37 -6.18 -18.18
CA LEU A 210 -12.59 -6.19 -19.62
C LEU A 210 -13.92 -5.54 -20.03
N LYS A 211 -14.92 -5.58 -19.14
CA LYS A 211 -16.25 -5.01 -19.41
C LYS A 211 -16.31 -3.51 -19.17
N LEU A 212 -15.37 -2.95 -18.42
CA LEU A 212 -15.27 -1.50 -18.17
C LEU A 212 -15.08 -0.70 -19.46
N GLN A 213 -14.49 -1.28 -20.50
CA GLN A 213 -14.35 -0.63 -21.81
C GLN A 213 -15.70 -0.26 -22.45
N LYS A 214 -16.79 -0.93 -22.09
CA LYS A 214 -18.15 -0.63 -22.56
C LYS A 214 -18.80 0.55 -21.83
N LEU A 215 -18.15 1.02 -20.76
CA LEU A 215 -18.55 2.21 -20.00
C LEU A 215 -17.87 3.50 -20.51
N LYS A 216 -17.10 3.42 -21.57
CA LYS A 216 -16.49 4.58 -22.23
C LYS A 216 -17.48 5.34 -23.12
#